data_a75b4c567415654a19fa0f50c0078c51
#
_entry.id   a75b4c567415654a19fa0f50c0078c51
#
_cell.length_a   1.000
_cell.length_b   1.000
_cell.length_c   1.000
_cell.angle_alpha   90.00
_cell.angle_beta   90.00
_cell.angle_gamma   90.00
#
_symmetry.space_group_name_H-M   'P 1'
#
loop_
_entity.id
_entity.type
_entity.pdbx_description
1 polymer ?
#
loop_
_entity_poly.entity_id
_entity_poly.type
_entity_poly.pdbx_seq_one_letter_code
_entity_poly.pdbx_strand_id
1 'polypeptide(L)'
;MKDEIFKEPIKKQFEFDKSVASVFDDMISRSVPFYKESSNLICKLLSRILKENAKCVDLGCSTAELLLNLHQKRGDLNLFGVDNSPSMLEIAAAKATAYGAKINFSCEDILECDFKGADCVILNYTLQFIRPIKRAEFMRKICENLSDNGVFIFSEKLVYSDKTLSKEMIEIYEDYKENQGYSKYEIAEKRKALENVLIPYTEDENKTLALNSGFKSVEAIFKWANFAVFMARK
;
A
#
# COMPACT_ATOMS: atom_id res chain seq x y z
N MET A 1 4.62 1.47 -19.21
CA MET A 1 3.89 2.47 -20.06
C MET A 1 3.70 3.72 -19.22
N LYS A 2 3.68 4.92 -19.82
CA LYS A 2 3.49 6.17 -19.05
C LYS A 2 2.03 6.33 -18.64
N ASP A 3 1.78 6.79 -17.40
CA ASP A 3 0.42 7.13 -16.93
C ASP A 3 -0.07 8.40 -17.62
N GLU A 4 -1.11 8.26 -18.42
CA GLU A 4 -1.81 9.33 -19.15
C GLU A 4 -3.33 9.24 -18.97
N ILE A 5 -3.80 8.42 -18.01
CA ILE A 5 -5.23 8.14 -17.80
C ILE A 5 -6.03 9.42 -17.53
N PHE A 6 -5.46 10.37 -16.82
CA PHE A 6 -6.15 11.59 -16.41
C PHE A 6 -5.94 12.80 -17.35
N LYS A 7 -5.41 12.59 -18.55
CA LYS A 7 -5.36 13.62 -19.61
C LYS A 7 -6.75 13.96 -20.15
N GLU A 8 -7.67 13.00 -20.12
CA GLU A 8 -9.06 13.17 -20.50
C GLU A 8 -9.96 13.27 -19.25
N PRO A 9 -11.15 13.92 -19.36
CA PRO A 9 -12.11 13.99 -18.26
C PRO A 9 -12.50 12.59 -17.79
N ILE A 10 -12.50 12.39 -16.46
CA ILE A 10 -12.95 11.12 -15.89
C ILE A 10 -14.46 10.94 -16.08
N LYS A 11 -14.86 9.71 -16.42
CA LYS A 11 -16.27 9.31 -16.61
C LYS A 11 -16.81 8.44 -15.47
N LYS A 12 -15.93 7.95 -14.58
CA LYS A 12 -16.24 7.06 -13.46
C LYS A 12 -15.30 7.29 -12.29
N GLN A 13 -15.66 6.81 -11.12
CA GLN A 13 -14.75 6.75 -9.97
C GLN A 13 -13.52 5.88 -10.29
N PHE A 14 -12.45 6.08 -9.52
CA PHE A 14 -11.22 5.32 -9.68
C PHE A 14 -11.45 3.83 -9.40
N GLU A 15 -11.00 2.99 -10.33
CA GLU A 15 -11.03 1.54 -10.21
C GLU A 15 -9.68 0.96 -10.66
N PHE A 16 -9.25 -0.12 -10.03
CA PHE A 16 -8.04 -0.87 -10.41
C PHE A 16 -8.32 -1.81 -11.59
N ASP A 17 -8.80 -1.23 -12.70
CA ASP A 17 -9.13 -1.96 -13.93
C ASP A 17 -7.88 -2.19 -14.81
N LYS A 18 -8.11 -2.82 -16.00
CA LYS A 18 -7.04 -3.14 -16.94
C LYS A 18 -6.26 -1.91 -17.43
N SER A 19 -6.92 -0.77 -17.57
CA SER A 19 -6.29 0.48 -18.02
C SER A 19 -5.33 1.01 -16.97
N VAL A 20 -5.75 1.03 -15.70
CA VAL A 20 -4.92 1.40 -14.56
C VAL A 20 -3.78 0.40 -14.37
N ALA A 21 -4.06 -0.90 -14.45
CA ALA A 21 -3.03 -1.94 -14.29
C ALA A 21 -1.87 -1.77 -15.29
N SER A 22 -2.16 -1.41 -16.54
CA SER A 22 -1.15 -1.26 -17.59
C SER A 22 -0.14 -0.13 -17.34
N VAL A 23 -0.47 0.87 -16.53
CA VAL A 23 0.37 2.05 -16.20
C VAL A 23 0.67 2.16 -14.70
N PHE A 24 0.25 1.19 -13.89
CA PHE A 24 0.25 1.29 -12.43
C PHE A 24 1.62 1.59 -11.84
N ASP A 25 2.67 0.93 -12.32
CA ASP A 25 4.03 1.14 -11.78
C ASP A 25 4.53 2.58 -12.03
N ASP A 26 4.26 3.12 -13.21
CA ASP A 26 4.57 4.53 -13.52
C ASP A 26 3.69 5.46 -12.67
N MET A 27 2.39 5.17 -12.60
CA MET A 27 1.42 5.94 -11.85
C MET A 27 1.81 6.04 -10.37
N ILE A 28 2.11 4.92 -9.70
CA ILE A 28 2.42 4.93 -8.27
C ILE A 28 3.76 5.60 -7.99
N SER A 29 4.77 5.36 -8.83
CA SER A 29 6.11 5.93 -8.66
C SER A 29 6.12 7.44 -8.79
N ARG A 30 5.25 8.02 -9.63
CA ARG A 30 5.11 9.46 -9.83
C ARG A 30 4.09 10.12 -8.90
N SER A 31 3.13 9.36 -8.38
CA SER A 31 2.05 9.90 -7.54
C SER A 31 2.31 9.75 -6.05
N VAL A 32 3.09 8.76 -5.62
CA VAL A 32 3.43 8.57 -4.22
C VAL A 32 4.85 9.06 -3.97
N PRO A 33 5.03 10.11 -3.18
CA PRO A 33 6.35 10.66 -2.92
C PRO A 33 7.29 9.64 -2.28
N PHE A 34 8.50 9.54 -2.85
CA PHE A 34 9.54 8.63 -2.36
C PHE A 34 9.09 7.17 -2.23
N TYR A 35 8.25 6.72 -3.18
CA TYR A 35 7.71 5.35 -3.18
C TYR A 35 8.82 4.29 -3.20
N LYS A 36 9.86 4.48 -4.00
CA LYS A 36 10.99 3.53 -4.08
C LYS A 36 11.79 3.51 -2.79
N GLU A 37 12.04 4.66 -2.19
CA GLU A 37 12.79 4.79 -0.94
C GLU A 37 12.05 4.15 0.23
N SER A 38 10.74 4.43 0.36
CA SER A 38 9.90 3.83 1.41
C SER A 38 9.75 2.31 1.22
N SER A 39 9.53 1.83 -0.01
CA SER A 39 9.47 0.39 -0.32
C SER A 39 10.82 -0.31 -0.05
N ASN A 40 11.94 0.33 -0.40
CA ASN A 40 13.27 -0.18 -0.07
C ASN A 40 13.53 -0.23 1.43
N LEU A 41 13.06 0.77 2.19
CA LEU A 41 13.15 0.78 3.66
C LEU A 41 12.35 -0.40 4.24
N ILE A 42 11.11 -0.62 3.80
CA ILE A 42 10.28 -1.77 4.20
C ILE A 42 11.04 -3.07 3.93
N CYS A 43 11.52 -3.28 2.70
CA CYS A 43 12.24 -4.51 2.34
C CYS A 43 13.52 -4.70 3.15
N LYS A 44 14.30 -3.63 3.41
CA LYS A 44 15.52 -3.69 4.24
C LYS A 44 15.18 -4.05 5.69
N LEU A 45 14.12 -3.47 6.24
CA LEU A 45 13.67 -3.76 7.60
C LEU A 45 13.22 -5.21 7.72
N LEU A 46 12.31 -5.65 6.85
CA LEU A 46 11.79 -7.03 6.84
C LEU A 46 12.91 -8.06 6.62
N SER A 47 13.89 -7.75 5.78
CA SER A 47 15.05 -8.63 5.57
C SER A 47 15.89 -8.87 6.82
N ARG A 48 15.86 -7.95 7.79
CA ARG A 48 16.62 -8.05 9.04
C ARG A 48 15.85 -8.72 10.16
N ILE A 49 14.52 -8.56 10.18
CA ILE A 49 13.71 -8.96 11.33
C ILE A 49 12.96 -10.28 11.11
N LEU A 50 12.71 -10.66 9.85
CA LEU A 50 12.03 -11.91 9.56
C LEU A 50 12.96 -13.10 9.67
N LYS A 51 12.50 -14.16 10.33
CA LYS A 51 13.19 -15.44 10.40
C LYS A 51 13.26 -16.11 9.00
N GLU A 52 14.09 -17.11 8.88
CA GLU A 52 14.16 -17.95 7.68
C GLU A 52 12.82 -18.65 7.42
N ASN A 53 12.42 -18.73 6.15
CA ASN A 53 11.15 -19.29 5.69
C ASN A 53 9.89 -18.61 6.28
N ALA A 54 10.00 -17.37 6.77
CA ALA A 54 8.86 -16.64 7.30
C ALA A 54 7.77 -16.44 6.24
N LYS A 55 6.49 -16.58 6.66
CA LYS A 55 5.31 -16.30 5.83
C LYS A 55 5.06 -14.80 5.79
N CYS A 56 5.17 -14.20 4.62
CA CYS A 56 4.91 -12.78 4.39
C CYS A 56 3.77 -12.62 3.39
N VAL A 57 2.73 -11.88 3.78
CA VAL A 57 1.50 -11.70 3.00
C VAL A 57 1.31 -10.22 2.70
N ASP A 58 1.23 -9.85 1.41
CA ASP A 58 0.92 -8.51 0.94
C ASP A 58 -0.55 -8.46 0.48
N LEU A 59 -1.37 -7.75 1.23
CA LEU A 59 -2.80 -7.61 1.01
C LEU A 59 -3.09 -6.35 0.20
N GLY A 60 -3.54 -6.51 -1.03
CA GLY A 60 -3.60 -5.47 -2.05
C GLY A 60 -2.25 -5.32 -2.75
N CYS A 61 -1.66 -6.44 -3.17
CA CYS A 61 -0.31 -6.49 -3.71
C CYS A 61 -0.15 -5.86 -5.09
N SER A 62 -1.24 -5.53 -5.78
CA SER A 62 -1.25 -4.92 -7.11
C SER A 62 -0.33 -5.68 -8.10
N THR A 63 0.64 -5.01 -8.69
CA THR A 63 1.63 -5.63 -9.60
C THR A 63 2.81 -6.30 -8.89
N ALA A 64 2.73 -6.49 -7.57
CA ALA A 64 3.67 -7.19 -6.69
C ALA A 64 5.10 -6.61 -6.62
N GLU A 65 5.30 -5.33 -6.94
CA GLU A 65 6.65 -4.73 -6.95
C GLU A 65 7.35 -4.85 -5.59
N LEU A 66 6.65 -4.65 -4.48
CA LEU A 66 7.21 -4.77 -3.13
C LEU A 66 7.62 -6.21 -2.82
N LEU A 67 6.79 -7.20 -3.16
CA LEU A 67 7.11 -8.62 -2.97
C LEU A 67 8.30 -9.06 -3.83
N LEU A 68 8.39 -8.58 -5.07
CA LEU A 68 9.54 -8.84 -5.95
C LEU A 68 10.84 -8.28 -5.36
N ASN A 69 10.81 -7.04 -4.88
CA ASN A 69 11.96 -6.41 -4.21
C ASN A 69 12.36 -7.16 -2.93
N LEU A 70 11.39 -7.69 -2.19
CA LEU A 70 11.64 -8.49 -1.00
C LEU A 70 12.25 -9.84 -1.37
N HIS A 71 11.72 -10.51 -2.41
CA HIS A 71 12.27 -11.76 -2.93
C HIS A 71 13.74 -11.64 -3.35
N GLN A 72 14.12 -10.56 -4.04
CA GLN A 72 15.50 -10.32 -4.44
C GLN A 72 16.47 -10.21 -3.26
N LYS A 73 15.98 -9.77 -2.10
CA LYS A 73 16.78 -9.66 -0.86
C LYS A 73 16.74 -10.92 -0.01
N ARG A 74 15.64 -11.64 -0.04
CA ARG A 74 15.31 -12.78 0.81
C ARG A 74 14.51 -13.81 0.01
N GLY A 75 15.21 -14.55 -0.85
CA GLY A 75 14.63 -15.62 -1.66
C GLY A 75 14.15 -16.85 -0.87
N ASP A 76 14.45 -16.88 0.41
CA ASP A 76 14.02 -17.93 1.36
C ASP A 76 12.59 -17.71 1.91
N LEU A 77 12.05 -16.50 1.81
CA LEU A 77 10.73 -16.19 2.38
C LEU A 77 9.59 -16.84 1.60
N ASN A 78 8.55 -17.25 2.34
CA ASN A 78 7.28 -17.70 1.77
C ASN A 78 6.38 -16.50 1.48
N LEU A 79 6.37 -16.04 0.22
CA LEU A 79 5.70 -14.83 -0.20
C LEU A 79 4.32 -15.11 -0.78
N PHE A 80 3.33 -14.34 -0.34
CA PHE A 80 1.94 -14.40 -0.78
C PHE A 80 1.47 -13.00 -1.15
N GLY A 81 0.85 -12.86 -2.32
CA GLY A 81 0.21 -11.63 -2.77
C GLY A 81 -1.30 -11.85 -2.97
N VAL A 82 -2.11 -11.03 -2.37
CA VAL A 82 -3.57 -11.07 -2.52
C VAL A 82 -4.03 -9.75 -3.13
N ASP A 83 -4.85 -9.81 -4.16
CA ASP A 83 -5.49 -8.65 -4.78
C ASP A 83 -6.83 -9.07 -5.38
N ASN A 84 -7.81 -8.18 -5.44
CA ASN A 84 -9.10 -8.46 -6.06
C ASN A 84 -9.17 -8.08 -7.55
N SER A 85 -8.09 -7.50 -8.11
CA SER A 85 -7.99 -7.15 -9.52
C SER A 85 -7.27 -8.23 -10.33
N PRO A 86 -7.98 -9.02 -11.16
CA PRO A 86 -7.34 -10.01 -12.02
C PRO A 86 -6.28 -9.40 -12.95
N SER A 87 -6.52 -8.16 -13.44
CA SER A 87 -5.57 -7.46 -14.32
C SER A 87 -4.26 -7.08 -13.64
N MET A 88 -4.31 -6.74 -12.34
CA MET A 88 -3.11 -6.52 -11.55
C MET A 88 -2.33 -7.82 -11.36
N LEU A 89 -3.01 -8.90 -11.00
CA LEU A 89 -2.39 -10.20 -10.75
C LEU A 89 -1.81 -10.83 -12.01
N GLU A 90 -2.40 -10.59 -13.18
CA GLU A 90 -1.82 -11.02 -14.47
C GLU A 90 -0.42 -10.40 -14.66
N ILE A 91 -0.28 -9.10 -14.41
CA ILE A 91 1.01 -8.40 -14.48
C ILE A 91 1.97 -8.89 -13.38
N ALA A 92 1.47 -9.07 -12.15
CA ALA A 92 2.25 -9.57 -11.03
C ALA A 92 2.85 -10.95 -11.32
N ALA A 93 2.05 -11.88 -11.85
CA ALA A 93 2.48 -13.23 -12.21
C ALA A 93 3.51 -13.21 -13.35
N ALA A 94 3.29 -12.38 -14.38
CA ALA A 94 4.25 -12.21 -15.48
C ALA A 94 5.59 -11.67 -14.98
N LYS A 95 5.59 -10.67 -14.10
CA LYS A 95 6.80 -10.14 -13.47
C LYS A 95 7.49 -11.20 -12.60
N ALA A 96 6.75 -11.91 -11.74
CA ALA A 96 7.30 -12.96 -10.90
C ALA A 96 8.02 -14.03 -11.74
N THR A 97 7.41 -14.46 -12.84
CA THR A 97 8.02 -15.40 -13.80
C THR A 97 9.30 -14.83 -14.41
N ALA A 98 9.27 -13.57 -14.87
CA ALA A 98 10.43 -12.91 -15.49
C ALA A 98 11.62 -12.75 -14.53
N TYR A 99 11.34 -12.53 -13.23
CA TYR A 99 12.38 -12.44 -12.19
C TYR A 99 12.74 -13.77 -11.53
N GLY A 100 12.12 -14.89 -11.92
CA GLY A 100 12.30 -16.18 -11.28
C GLY A 100 11.84 -16.21 -9.82
N ALA A 101 10.93 -15.31 -9.45
CA ALA A 101 10.47 -15.16 -8.08
C ALA A 101 9.35 -16.16 -7.76
N LYS A 102 9.48 -16.83 -6.60
CA LYS A 102 8.46 -17.75 -6.08
C LYS A 102 7.50 -16.96 -5.18
N ILE A 103 6.39 -16.51 -5.76
CA ILE A 103 5.32 -15.77 -5.07
C ILE A 103 4.01 -16.48 -5.37
N ASN A 104 3.22 -16.77 -4.32
CA ASN A 104 1.88 -17.33 -4.46
C ASN A 104 0.87 -16.19 -4.57
N PHE A 105 0.08 -16.15 -5.65
CA PHE A 105 -0.94 -15.14 -5.86
C PHE A 105 -2.34 -15.72 -5.68
N SER A 106 -3.24 -14.92 -5.07
CA SER A 106 -4.65 -15.23 -4.88
C SER A 106 -5.51 -14.04 -5.29
N CYS A 107 -6.54 -14.30 -6.12
CA CYS A 107 -7.50 -13.27 -6.56
C CYS A 107 -8.72 -13.31 -5.64
N GLU A 108 -8.68 -12.54 -4.56
CA GLU A 108 -9.68 -12.55 -3.48
C GLU A 108 -9.89 -11.16 -2.89
N ASP A 109 -11.04 -10.96 -2.21
CA ASP A 109 -11.21 -9.81 -1.33
C ASP A 109 -10.33 -9.99 -0.08
N ILE A 110 -9.46 -9.00 0.17
CA ILE A 110 -8.56 -9.02 1.33
C ILE A 110 -9.29 -9.07 2.68
N LEU A 111 -10.55 -8.63 2.73
CA LEU A 111 -11.37 -8.72 3.94
C LEU A 111 -11.76 -10.16 4.27
N GLU A 112 -11.85 -11.04 3.24
CA GLU A 112 -12.33 -12.42 3.39
C GLU A 112 -11.18 -13.46 3.35
N CYS A 113 -10.04 -13.13 2.74
CA CYS A 113 -8.94 -14.09 2.55
C CYS A 113 -8.33 -14.61 3.85
N ASP A 114 -7.72 -15.80 3.78
CA ASP A 114 -7.02 -16.42 4.90
C ASP A 114 -5.51 -16.17 4.85
N PHE A 115 -4.97 -15.60 5.91
CA PHE A 115 -3.54 -15.38 6.10
C PHE A 115 -3.06 -15.82 7.49
N LYS A 116 -3.77 -16.76 8.13
CA LYS A 116 -3.46 -17.27 9.47
C LYS A 116 -2.01 -17.72 9.59
N GLY A 117 -1.39 -17.35 10.69
CA GLY A 117 0.00 -17.68 11.00
C GLY A 117 1.02 -16.93 10.17
N ALA A 118 0.65 -15.80 9.53
CA ALA A 118 1.61 -14.94 8.86
C ALA A 118 2.61 -14.35 9.86
N ASP A 119 3.90 -14.37 9.53
CA ASP A 119 4.94 -13.69 10.31
C ASP A 119 5.02 -12.20 9.98
N CYS A 120 4.56 -11.84 8.78
CA CYS A 120 4.43 -10.46 8.33
C CYS A 120 3.17 -10.29 7.48
N VAL A 121 2.41 -9.23 7.74
CA VAL A 121 1.34 -8.75 6.87
C VAL A 121 1.71 -7.34 6.40
N ILE A 122 1.46 -7.05 5.13
CA ILE A 122 1.71 -5.75 4.51
C ILE A 122 0.41 -5.22 3.91
N LEU A 123 0.14 -3.93 4.10
CA LEU A 123 -0.89 -3.14 3.43
C LEU A 123 -0.23 -1.87 2.86
N ASN A 124 0.33 -1.96 1.65
CA ASN A 124 1.08 -0.84 1.10
C ASN A 124 0.16 0.11 0.32
N TYR A 125 -0.31 1.17 0.96
CA TYR A 125 -1.32 2.13 0.45
C TYR A 125 -2.67 1.48 0.13
N THR A 126 -3.09 0.50 0.91
CA THR A 126 -4.29 -0.29 0.69
C THR A 126 -5.42 0.03 1.67
N LEU A 127 -5.11 0.20 2.97
CA LEU A 127 -6.12 0.40 4.02
C LEU A 127 -7.00 1.64 3.76
N GLN A 128 -6.45 2.68 3.15
CA GLN A 128 -7.16 3.91 2.79
C GLN A 128 -8.34 3.71 1.81
N PHE A 129 -8.38 2.59 1.09
CA PHE A 129 -9.46 2.19 0.18
C PHE A 129 -10.54 1.36 0.87
N ILE A 130 -10.29 0.86 2.07
CA ILE A 130 -11.29 0.15 2.88
C ILE A 130 -12.22 1.18 3.52
N ARG A 131 -13.52 0.91 3.49
CA ARG A 131 -14.52 1.78 4.13
C ARG A 131 -14.21 1.92 5.64
N PRO A 132 -14.26 3.14 6.22
CA PRO A 132 -13.90 3.39 7.62
C PRO A 132 -14.58 2.44 8.62
N ILE A 133 -15.85 2.13 8.40
CA ILE A 133 -16.63 1.23 9.27
C ILE A 133 -16.06 -0.21 9.35
N LYS A 134 -15.30 -0.64 8.32
CA LYS A 134 -14.69 -1.97 8.25
C LYS A 134 -13.25 -2.03 8.77
N ARG A 135 -12.58 -0.88 8.90
CA ARG A 135 -11.13 -0.84 9.19
C ARG A 135 -10.79 -1.44 10.55
N ALA A 136 -11.57 -1.15 11.59
CA ALA A 136 -11.31 -1.66 12.94
C ALA A 136 -11.43 -3.18 13.02
N GLU A 137 -12.45 -3.76 12.40
CA GLU A 137 -12.65 -5.20 12.31
C GLU A 137 -11.49 -5.86 11.52
N PHE A 138 -11.14 -5.29 10.38
CA PHE A 138 -10.07 -5.82 9.54
C PHE A 138 -8.69 -5.72 10.20
N MET A 139 -8.38 -4.60 10.84
CA MET A 139 -7.13 -4.42 11.58
C MET A 139 -7.00 -5.44 12.74
N ARG A 140 -8.12 -5.73 13.43
CA ARG A 140 -8.17 -6.78 14.46
C ARG A 140 -7.95 -8.16 13.86
N LYS A 141 -8.61 -8.47 12.72
CA LYS A 141 -8.36 -9.72 11.97
C LYS A 141 -6.88 -9.88 11.65
N ILE A 142 -6.19 -8.80 11.22
CA ILE A 142 -4.75 -8.85 10.94
C ILE A 142 -3.98 -9.20 12.21
N CYS A 143 -4.23 -8.51 13.32
CA CYS A 143 -3.53 -8.76 14.59
C CYS A 143 -3.73 -10.20 15.08
N GLU A 144 -4.97 -10.71 15.04
CA GLU A 144 -5.30 -12.05 15.48
C GLU A 144 -4.62 -13.14 14.64
N ASN A 145 -4.54 -12.96 13.33
CA ASN A 145 -3.99 -13.94 12.39
C ASN A 145 -2.46 -13.90 12.24
N LEU A 146 -1.79 -12.85 12.71
CA LEU A 146 -0.34 -12.82 12.79
C LEU A 146 0.17 -13.90 13.78
N SER A 147 1.32 -14.48 13.47
CA SER A 147 2.07 -15.34 14.40
C SER A 147 2.49 -14.57 15.65
N ASP A 148 2.91 -15.27 16.69
CA ASP A 148 3.48 -14.64 17.88
C ASP A 148 4.73 -13.83 17.49
N ASN A 149 4.80 -12.56 17.95
CA ASN A 149 5.79 -11.57 17.54
C ASN A 149 5.76 -11.19 16.05
N GLY A 150 4.67 -11.50 15.35
CA GLY A 150 4.44 -11.08 13.98
C GLY A 150 4.41 -9.56 13.82
N VAL A 151 4.70 -9.09 12.62
CA VAL A 151 4.77 -7.67 12.30
C VAL A 151 3.76 -7.29 11.25
N PHE A 152 3.21 -6.10 11.38
CA PHE A 152 2.32 -5.49 10.41
C PHE A 152 2.92 -4.19 9.89
N ILE A 153 3.05 -4.09 8.57
CA ILE A 153 3.50 -2.87 7.88
C ILE A 153 2.32 -2.30 7.11
N PHE A 154 2.04 -1.02 7.28
CA PHE A 154 1.04 -0.36 6.46
C PHE A 154 1.48 1.05 6.08
N SER A 155 1.18 1.41 4.84
CA SER A 155 1.50 2.72 4.26
C SER A 155 0.20 3.44 3.94
N GLU A 156 0.12 4.72 4.29
CA GLU A 156 -1.10 5.52 4.15
C GLU A 156 -0.81 6.94 3.69
N LYS A 157 -1.74 7.48 2.90
CA LYS A 157 -1.88 8.92 2.77
C LYS A 157 -2.53 9.46 4.04
N LEU A 158 -2.04 10.61 4.53
CA LEU A 158 -2.50 11.22 5.77
C LEU A 158 -3.24 12.53 5.50
N VAL A 159 -4.03 12.92 6.49
CA VAL A 159 -4.52 14.29 6.70
C VAL A 159 -3.99 14.81 8.03
N TYR A 160 -4.00 16.12 8.21
CA TYR A 160 -3.62 16.75 9.46
C TYR A 160 -4.86 17.29 10.18
N SER A 161 -4.86 17.23 11.51
CA SER A 161 -5.93 17.81 12.34
C SER A 161 -5.97 19.33 12.20
N ASP A 162 -4.81 19.98 12.07
CA ASP A 162 -4.70 21.39 11.69
C ASP A 162 -5.05 21.55 10.22
N LYS A 163 -6.15 22.26 9.96
CA LYS A 163 -6.67 22.45 8.59
C LYS A 163 -5.75 23.31 7.72
N THR A 164 -5.04 24.27 8.32
CA THR A 164 -4.10 25.13 7.61
C THR A 164 -2.89 24.31 7.15
N LEU A 165 -2.27 23.60 8.09
CA LEU A 165 -1.15 22.70 7.79
C LEU A 165 -1.57 21.60 6.79
N SER A 166 -2.78 21.05 6.93
CA SER A 166 -3.30 20.04 6.00
C SER A 166 -3.36 20.56 4.57
N LYS A 167 -3.80 21.81 4.39
CA LYS A 167 -3.84 22.47 3.08
C LYS A 167 -2.42 22.69 2.52
N GLU A 168 -1.51 23.21 3.33
CA GLU A 168 -0.11 23.44 2.93
C GLU A 168 0.57 22.14 2.49
N MET A 169 0.36 21.04 3.23
CA MET A 169 0.91 19.73 2.87
C MET A 169 0.30 19.14 1.58
N ILE A 170 -0.97 19.46 1.30
CA ILE A 170 -1.59 19.10 0.02
C ILE A 170 -0.96 19.89 -1.13
N GLU A 171 -0.73 21.20 -0.96
CA GLU A 171 -0.10 22.04 -1.96
C GLU A 171 1.34 21.54 -2.27
N ILE A 172 2.16 21.28 -1.25
CA ILE A 172 3.50 20.67 -1.39
C ILE A 172 3.43 19.34 -2.16
N TYR A 173 2.42 18.52 -1.86
CA TYR A 173 2.21 17.25 -2.58
C TYR A 173 1.78 17.46 -4.04
N GLU A 174 1.00 18.48 -4.34
CA GLU A 174 0.61 18.83 -5.71
C GLU A 174 1.81 19.34 -6.51
N ASP A 175 2.66 20.20 -5.93
CA ASP A 175 3.93 20.61 -6.49
C ASP A 175 4.86 19.41 -6.79
N TYR A 176 4.93 18.44 -5.87
CA TYR A 176 5.67 17.21 -6.11
C TYR A 176 5.19 16.50 -7.38
N LYS A 177 3.87 16.34 -7.56
CA LYS A 177 3.30 15.69 -8.76
C LYS A 177 3.58 16.47 -10.03
N GLU A 178 3.51 17.80 -10.00
CA GLU A 178 3.89 18.66 -11.13
C GLU A 178 5.36 18.41 -11.52
N ASN A 179 6.26 18.35 -10.55
CA ASN A 179 7.67 18.02 -10.76
C ASN A 179 7.90 16.60 -11.31
N GLN A 180 6.96 15.67 -11.08
CA GLN A 180 6.94 14.34 -11.69
C GLN A 180 6.31 14.34 -13.10
N GLY A 181 5.92 15.50 -13.63
CA GLY A 181 5.43 15.67 -14.98
C GLY A 181 3.93 15.49 -15.17
N TYR A 182 3.12 15.58 -14.10
CA TYR A 182 1.67 15.72 -14.21
C TYR A 182 1.30 17.19 -14.40
N SER A 183 0.34 17.47 -15.25
CA SER A 183 -0.29 18.79 -15.34
C SER A 183 -1.25 19.02 -14.16
N LYS A 184 -1.53 20.30 -13.87
CA LYS A 184 -2.55 20.67 -12.86
C LYS A 184 -3.92 20.06 -13.18
N TYR A 185 -4.24 19.93 -14.47
CA TYR A 185 -5.47 19.31 -14.92
C TYR A 185 -5.53 17.81 -14.53
N GLU A 186 -4.48 17.05 -14.86
CA GLU A 186 -4.38 15.62 -14.50
C GLU A 186 -4.44 15.40 -12.97
N ILE A 187 -3.81 16.30 -12.20
CA ILE A 187 -3.85 16.28 -10.74
C ILE A 187 -5.28 16.48 -10.23
N ALA A 188 -6.00 17.46 -10.79
CA ALA A 188 -7.39 17.74 -10.42
C ALA A 188 -8.33 16.59 -10.80
N GLU A 189 -8.20 16.02 -12.00
CA GLU A 189 -9.02 14.89 -12.45
C GLU A 189 -8.77 13.64 -11.60
N LYS A 190 -7.51 13.31 -11.29
CA LYS A 190 -7.18 12.20 -10.41
C LYS A 190 -7.74 12.40 -8.99
N ARG A 191 -7.71 13.63 -8.48
CA ARG A 191 -8.30 13.97 -7.17
C ARG A 191 -9.80 13.74 -7.16
N LYS A 192 -10.52 14.18 -8.20
CA LYS A 192 -11.96 13.91 -8.35
C LYS A 192 -12.26 12.41 -8.43
N ALA A 193 -11.47 11.64 -9.22
CA ALA A 193 -11.63 10.20 -9.34
C ALA A 193 -11.51 9.47 -7.99
N LEU A 194 -10.62 9.95 -7.13
CA LEU A 194 -10.36 9.37 -5.81
C LEU A 194 -11.29 9.89 -4.71
N GLU A 195 -12.14 10.87 -5.00
CA GLU A 195 -13.08 11.41 -4.03
C GLU A 195 -14.05 10.32 -3.54
N ASN A 196 -14.20 10.16 -2.22
CA ASN A 196 -14.98 9.10 -1.57
C ASN A 196 -14.50 7.66 -1.86
N VAL A 197 -13.42 7.45 -2.61
CA VAL A 197 -12.76 6.16 -2.84
C VAL A 197 -11.60 5.99 -1.87
N LEU A 198 -10.71 6.98 -1.83
CA LEU A 198 -9.59 7.04 -0.90
C LEU A 198 -9.95 7.96 0.28
N ILE A 199 -10.00 7.39 1.49
CA ILE A 199 -10.37 8.10 2.72
C ILE A 199 -9.18 8.08 3.67
N PRO A 200 -8.36 9.16 3.73
CA PRO A 200 -7.19 9.20 4.59
C PRO A 200 -7.60 9.47 6.05
N TYR A 201 -6.80 8.96 6.98
CA TYR A 201 -6.82 9.24 8.40
C TYR A 201 -5.64 10.12 8.79
N THR A 202 -5.68 10.71 9.96
CA THR A 202 -4.51 11.35 10.58
C THR A 202 -3.52 10.27 11.03
N GLU A 203 -2.28 10.68 11.36
CA GLU A 203 -1.29 9.78 11.95
C GLU A 203 -1.79 9.17 13.26
N ASP A 204 -2.39 10.00 14.13
CA ASP A 204 -2.90 9.56 15.42
C ASP A 204 -4.09 8.63 15.30
N GLU A 205 -5.01 8.86 14.35
CA GLU A 205 -6.11 7.93 14.07
C GLU A 205 -5.59 6.57 13.59
N ASN A 206 -4.59 6.54 12.71
CA ASN A 206 -3.97 5.30 12.24
C ASN A 206 -3.27 4.55 13.39
N LYS A 207 -2.50 5.24 14.23
CA LYS A 207 -1.86 4.63 15.41
C LYS A 207 -2.88 4.13 16.42
N THR A 208 -3.89 4.92 16.72
CA THR A 208 -4.96 4.56 17.65
C THR A 208 -5.74 3.35 17.14
N LEU A 209 -6.04 3.31 15.84
CA LEU A 209 -6.71 2.18 15.21
C LEU A 209 -5.90 0.88 15.40
N ALA A 210 -4.59 0.93 15.18
CA ALA A 210 -3.72 -0.24 15.36
C ALA A 210 -3.67 -0.68 16.83
N LEU A 211 -3.44 0.23 17.76
CA LEU A 211 -3.38 -0.09 19.20
C LEU A 211 -4.70 -0.66 19.71
N ASN A 212 -5.84 -0.07 19.34
CA ASN A 212 -7.17 -0.56 19.72
C ASN A 212 -7.53 -1.89 19.07
N SER A 213 -6.80 -2.31 18.04
CA SER A 213 -6.98 -3.61 17.37
C SER A 213 -6.12 -4.72 17.96
N GLY A 214 -5.33 -4.44 19.01
CA GLY A 214 -4.56 -5.45 19.77
C GLY A 214 -3.05 -5.43 19.52
N PHE A 215 -2.53 -4.53 18.66
CA PHE A 215 -1.09 -4.37 18.52
C PHE A 215 -0.47 -3.72 19.77
N LYS A 216 0.70 -4.21 20.20
CA LYS A 216 1.42 -3.71 21.39
C LYS A 216 2.11 -2.38 21.15
N SER A 217 2.54 -2.15 19.92
CA SER A 217 3.22 -0.90 19.52
C SER A 217 2.96 -0.60 18.05
N VAL A 218 3.01 0.69 17.72
CA VAL A 218 2.97 1.18 16.35
C VAL A 218 3.83 2.42 16.21
N GLU A 219 4.73 2.42 15.23
CA GLU A 219 5.67 3.51 14.98
C GLU A 219 5.61 3.93 13.50
N ALA A 220 5.72 5.23 13.26
CA ALA A 220 5.95 5.74 11.92
C ALA A 220 7.44 5.58 11.59
N ILE A 221 7.76 4.72 10.62
CA ILE A 221 9.14 4.41 10.22
C ILE A 221 9.60 5.23 9.01
N PHE A 222 8.66 5.85 8.30
CA PHE A 222 8.91 6.80 7.22
C PHE A 222 7.77 7.82 7.19
N LYS A 223 8.10 9.08 6.92
CA LYS A 223 7.09 10.13 6.70
C LYS A 223 7.63 11.19 5.76
N TRP A 224 6.80 11.59 4.80
CA TRP A 224 7.02 12.75 3.96
C TRP A 224 5.70 13.45 3.67
N ALA A 225 5.63 14.75 3.99
CA ALA A 225 4.40 15.54 3.88
C ALA A 225 3.18 14.76 4.42
N ASN A 226 2.25 14.42 3.56
CA ASN A 226 1.02 13.69 3.88
C ASN A 226 1.07 12.19 3.50
N PHE A 227 2.24 11.55 3.56
CA PHE A 227 2.43 10.11 3.36
C PHE A 227 3.27 9.53 4.49
N ALA A 228 2.88 8.38 5.00
CA ALA A 228 3.63 7.68 6.04
C ALA A 228 3.61 6.16 5.84
N VAL A 229 4.64 5.51 6.37
CA VAL A 229 4.72 4.07 6.57
C VAL A 229 4.77 3.79 8.06
N PHE A 230 3.95 2.89 8.51
CA PHE A 230 3.86 2.46 9.90
C PHE A 230 4.31 1.00 10.03
N MET A 231 4.90 0.69 11.17
CA MET A 231 5.17 -0.66 11.62
C MET A 231 4.48 -0.90 12.96
N ALA A 232 3.64 -1.93 13.03
CA ALA A 232 3.02 -2.38 14.25
C ALA A 232 3.51 -3.79 14.64
N ARG A 233 3.55 -4.10 15.94
CA ARG A 233 3.96 -5.39 16.50
C ARG A 233 2.83 -6.01 17.31
N LYS A 234 2.62 -7.31 17.08
CA LYS A 234 1.70 -8.13 17.89
C LYS A 234 2.27 -8.44 19.26
#